data_54c2f183da5c72faac4efac80648f726
#
_entry.id   54c2f183da5c72faac4efac80648f726
#
_cell.length_a   1.000
_cell.length_b   1.000
_cell.length_c   1.000
_cell.angle_alpha   90.00
_cell.angle_beta   90.00
_cell.angle_gamma   90.00
#
_symmetry.space_group_name_H-M   'P 1'
#
loop_
_entity.id
_entity.type
_entity.pdbx_description
1 polymer ?
#
loop_
_entity_poly.entity_id
_entity_poly.type
_entity_poly.pdbx_seq_one_letter_code
_entity_poly.pdbx_strand_id
1 'polypeptide(L)'
;MRKTILLLMAVSLSFFMLTSCSKDDDDNETGKNTHYLKCPDDHHPHAIDLGLPSGTKWCCCNVGATTPEGYGGYYAWGETSEKSDYNWETYKWGSYDSFTKYCTDPYYGKVDGKTVLDLSDDVAHVRMGNPWRMPNKEQIDELIDNCTRTWTQQNGVNGILVTGKNGGQIFLPAAGCRWDDGLNFAGSSGCYWSSSLHPYDDFSAYYLYFYSGNWRWDNLINRGGGESVRAVCP
;
A
#
# COMPACT_ATOMS: atom_id res chain seq x y z
N MET A 1 -22.73 -80.90 -28.41
CA MET A 1 -22.67 -81.91 -27.32
C MET A 1 -22.33 -81.22 -26.01
N ARG A 2 -23.15 -81.50 -25.05
CA ARG A 2 -22.98 -81.39 -23.59
C ARG A 2 -22.74 -79.94 -23.03
N LYS A 3 -23.76 -79.47 -22.39
CA LYS A 3 -24.34 -79.63 -21.03
C LYS A 3 -23.69 -78.59 -20.07
N THR A 4 -24.49 -77.57 -19.74
CA THR A 4 -25.11 -77.40 -18.40
C THR A 4 -24.14 -77.32 -17.22
N ILE A 5 -24.17 -76.26 -16.46
CA ILE A 5 -24.85 -76.22 -15.20
C ILE A 5 -24.94 -74.80 -14.63
N LEU A 6 -26.14 -74.46 -14.27
CA LEU A 6 -26.61 -73.34 -13.46
C LEU A 6 -26.15 -73.50 -12.01
N LEU A 7 -25.73 -72.48 -11.32
CA LEU A 7 -25.92 -72.40 -9.88
C LEU A 7 -26.21 -70.98 -9.42
N LEU A 8 -27.44 -70.76 -9.07
CA LEU A 8 -27.91 -69.65 -8.25
C LEU A 8 -27.40 -69.89 -6.80
N MET A 9 -26.90 -68.85 -6.16
CA MET A 9 -27.16 -68.69 -4.72
C MET A 9 -27.32 -67.22 -4.40
N ALA A 10 -28.47 -66.94 -3.81
CA ALA A 10 -28.91 -65.69 -3.24
C ALA A 10 -28.45 -65.58 -1.78
N VAL A 11 -28.74 -64.37 -1.24
CA VAL A 11 -28.82 -64.03 0.21
C VAL A 11 -27.50 -63.47 0.75
N SER A 12 -27.44 -62.34 1.37
CA SER A 12 -28.35 -61.62 2.25
C SER A 12 -27.95 -60.16 2.44
N LEU A 13 -28.95 -59.33 2.54
CA LEU A 13 -28.89 -57.95 3.02
C LEU A 13 -28.42 -57.93 4.46
N SER A 14 -27.37 -57.18 4.77
CA SER A 14 -27.09 -56.76 6.13
C SER A 14 -26.72 -55.28 6.10
N PHE A 15 -27.68 -54.50 6.56
CA PHE A 15 -27.57 -53.08 6.84
C PHE A 15 -26.65 -52.94 8.08
N PHE A 16 -25.45 -52.41 7.89
CA PHE A 16 -24.63 -51.87 8.97
C PHE A 16 -24.55 -50.37 8.79
N MET A 17 -25.25 -49.65 9.66
CA MET A 17 -24.98 -48.27 9.94
C MET A 17 -23.63 -48.19 10.65
N LEU A 18 -22.66 -47.57 9.98
CA LEU A 18 -21.43 -47.11 10.64
C LEU A 18 -21.42 -45.59 10.58
N THR A 19 -21.54 -45.02 11.76
CA THR A 19 -21.24 -43.66 12.08
C THR A 19 -19.86 -43.33 11.58
N SER A 20 -19.77 -42.39 10.62
CA SER A 20 -18.52 -41.81 10.15
C SER A 20 -18.02 -40.81 11.18
N CYS A 21 -17.00 -41.17 11.94
CA CYS A 21 -16.10 -40.21 12.53
C CYS A 21 -15.26 -39.61 11.39
N SER A 22 -15.41 -38.34 11.12
CA SER A 22 -14.48 -37.60 10.32
C SER A 22 -13.14 -37.58 11.05
N LYS A 23 -12.15 -38.24 10.48
CA LYS A 23 -10.76 -37.98 10.80
C LYS A 23 -10.40 -36.64 10.14
N ASP A 24 -9.96 -35.71 10.96
CA ASP A 24 -9.18 -34.57 10.53
C ASP A 24 -7.87 -35.15 9.98
N ASP A 25 -7.72 -35.10 8.67
CA ASP A 25 -6.42 -35.32 8.03
C ASP A 25 -5.57 -34.09 8.31
N ASP A 26 -4.67 -34.21 9.28
CA ASP A 26 -3.53 -33.32 9.49
C ASP A 26 -2.61 -33.44 8.26
N ASP A 27 -2.90 -32.69 7.23
CA ASP A 27 -1.93 -32.41 6.19
C ASP A 27 -0.90 -31.44 6.75
N ASN A 28 0.18 -32.02 7.25
CA ASN A 28 1.41 -31.33 7.60
C ASN A 28 2.10 -30.82 6.33
N GLU A 29 1.52 -29.77 5.71
CA GLU A 29 2.24 -28.94 4.77
C GLU A 29 3.15 -28.00 5.55
N THR A 30 4.45 -28.26 5.46
CA THR A 30 5.51 -27.27 5.70
C THR A 30 5.41 -26.18 4.63
N GLY A 31 4.27 -25.52 4.57
CA GLY A 31 3.95 -24.40 3.68
C GLY A 31 4.13 -23.10 4.45
N LYS A 32 4.95 -22.23 3.89
CA LYS A 32 5.12 -20.83 4.25
C LYS A 32 3.79 -20.25 4.70
N ASN A 33 3.73 -19.83 5.95
CA ASN A 33 2.57 -19.16 6.54
C ASN A 33 2.42 -17.78 5.85
N THR A 34 1.81 -17.76 4.68
CA THR A 34 1.45 -16.52 3.98
C THR A 34 0.23 -15.95 4.68
N HIS A 35 0.47 -15.18 5.73
CA HIS A 35 -0.57 -14.42 6.38
C HIS A 35 -1.01 -13.32 5.42
N TYR A 36 -2.01 -13.60 4.61
CA TYR A 36 -2.63 -12.57 3.77
C TYR A 36 -3.44 -11.62 4.65
N LEU A 37 -3.16 -10.33 4.52
CA LEU A 37 -4.02 -9.30 5.08
C LEU A 37 -5.42 -9.46 4.47
N LYS A 38 -6.40 -9.80 5.29
CA LYS A 38 -7.80 -9.79 4.87
C LYS A 38 -8.41 -8.46 5.32
N CYS A 39 -8.82 -7.66 4.34
CA CYS A 39 -9.74 -6.57 4.63
C CYS A 39 -11.08 -7.12 5.15
N PRO A 40 -11.84 -6.34 5.90
CA PRO A 40 -13.15 -6.77 6.41
C PRO A 40 -14.11 -7.29 5.33
N ASP A 41 -14.03 -6.72 4.13
CA ASP A 41 -14.77 -7.10 2.93
C ASP A 41 -14.03 -6.60 1.67
N ASP A 42 -14.64 -6.75 0.49
CA ASP A 42 -14.08 -6.34 -0.81
C ASP A 42 -14.47 -4.90 -1.21
N HIS A 43 -15.08 -4.13 -0.31
CA HIS A 43 -15.47 -2.74 -0.56
C HIS A 43 -14.42 -1.77 -0.06
N HIS A 44 -13.34 -1.61 -0.81
CA HIS A 44 -12.27 -0.67 -0.47
C HIS A 44 -12.64 0.79 -0.77
N PRO A 45 -12.09 1.76 -0.02
CA PRO A 45 -11.03 1.65 0.99
C PRO A 45 -11.54 1.44 2.42
N HIS A 46 -10.77 0.72 3.24
CA HIS A 46 -10.99 0.61 4.69
C HIS A 46 -10.02 1.49 5.45
N ALA A 47 -10.47 2.06 6.56
CA ALA A 47 -9.62 2.74 7.55
C ALA A 47 -9.16 1.72 8.59
N ILE A 48 -7.90 1.36 8.57
CA ILE A 48 -7.30 0.36 9.46
C ILE A 48 -6.70 1.07 10.68
N ASP A 49 -7.17 0.69 11.86
CA ASP A 49 -6.60 1.10 13.13
C ASP A 49 -5.36 0.27 13.44
N LEU A 50 -4.21 0.94 13.56
CA LEU A 50 -2.92 0.35 13.92
C LEU A 50 -2.56 0.54 15.40
N GLY A 51 -3.46 1.10 16.20
CA GLY A 51 -3.21 1.43 17.60
C GLY A 51 -2.17 2.54 17.77
N LEU A 52 -2.14 3.50 16.83
CA LEU A 52 -1.24 4.64 16.88
C LEU A 52 -1.67 5.63 17.96
N PRO A 53 -0.71 6.29 18.68
CA PRO A 53 -1.02 7.25 19.74
C PRO A 53 -1.95 8.39 19.33
N SER A 54 -1.86 8.88 18.10
CA SER A 54 -2.73 9.94 17.57
C SER A 54 -4.15 9.47 17.25
N GLY A 55 -4.40 8.15 17.18
CA GLY A 55 -5.64 7.58 16.66
C GLY A 55 -5.73 7.60 15.13
N THR A 56 -4.70 8.09 14.42
CA THR A 56 -4.67 8.07 12.95
C THR A 56 -4.86 6.65 12.40
N LYS A 57 -5.81 6.49 11.50
CA LYS A 57 -6.04 5.25 10.77
C LYS A 57 -5.46 5.35 9.37
N TRP A 58 -4.95 4.23 8.88
CA TRP A 58 -4.34 4.14 7.56
C TRP A 58 -5.24 3.40 6.57
N CYS A 59 -5.29 3.87 5.36
CA CYS A 59 -6.02 3.19 4.30
C CYS A 59 -5.45 1.79 4.04
N CYS A 60 -6.30 0.81 3.75
CA CYS A 60 -5.88 -0.53 3.36
C CYS A 60 -5.22 -0.57 1.97
N CYS A 61 -5.56 0.35 1.07
CA CYS A 61 -5.11 0.40 -0.32
C CYS A 61 -4.38 1.70 -0.65
N ASN A 62 -3.52 1.68 -1.65
CA ASN A 62 -2.98 2.90 -2.25
C ASN A 62 -4.07 3.70 -2.97
N VAL A 63 -3.92 5.01 -3.08
CA VAL A 63 -4.82 5.85 -3.88
C VAL A 63 -4.82 5.35 -5.33
N GLY A 64 -6.02 5.08 -5.86
CA GLY A 64 -6.19 4.51 -7.20
C GLY A 64 -6.12 2.98 -7.28
N ALA A 65 -5.81 2.28 -6.18
CA ALA A 65 -5.87 0.81 -6.11
C ALA A 65 -7.21 0.32 -5.58
N THR A 66 -7.61 -0.88 -6.00
CA THR A 66 -8.82 -1.58 -5.56
C THR A 66 -8.53 -2.79 -4.66
N THR A 67 -7.24 -3.10 -4.43
CA THR A 67 -6.78 -4.15 -3.53
C THR A 67 -5.59 -3.67 -2.72
N PRO A 68 -5.32 -4.25 -1.53
CA PRO A 68 -4.19 -3.82 -0.68
C PRO A 68 -2.81 -3.94 -1.33
N GLU A 69 -2.62 -4.93 -2.22
CA GLU A 69 -1.38 -5.16 -2.97
C GLU A 69 -1.29 -4.37 -4.28
N GLY A 70 -2.37 -3.72 -4.69
CA GLY A 70 -2.38 -2.87 -5.89
C GLY A 70 -1.43 -1.68 -5.74
N TYR A 71 -0.64 -1.41 -6.79
CA TYR A 71 0.29 -0.26 -6.79
C TYR A 71 -0.44 1.08 -6.73
N GLY A 72 -1.67 1.15 -7.29
CA GLY A 72 -2.41 2.40 -7.42
C GLY A 72 -1.81 3.34 -8.46
N GLY A 73 -2.17 4.61 -8.36
CA GLY A 73 -1.63 5.67 -9.20
C GLY A 73 -0.31 6.22 -8.68
N TYR A 74 0.43 6.88 -9.57
CA TYR A 74 1.61 7.65 -9.25
C TYR A 74 1.31 9.14 -9.43
N TYR A 75 1.77 9.95 -8.49
CA TYR A 75 1.44 11.38 -8.47
C TYR A 75 2.70 12.19 -8.19
N ALA A 76 2.90 13.27 -8.94
CA ALA A 76 3.86 14.28 -8.54
C ALA A 76 3.34 15.03 -7.31
N TRP A 77 4.22 15.52 -6.47
CA TRP A 77 3.84 16.12 -5.19
C TRP A 77 2.96 17.35 -5.37
N GLY A 78 1.76 17.33 -4.79
CA GLY A 78 0.77 18.41 -4.98
C GLY A 78 0.01 18.34 -6.30
N GLU A 79 0.13 17.25 -7.06
CA GLU A 79 -0.71 16.97 -8.22
C GLU A 79 -1.75 15.89 -7.91
N THR A 80 -2.95 16.02 -8.47
CA THR A 80 -4.09 15.15 -8.17
C THR A 80 -4.48 14.24 -9.34
N SER A 81 -3.71 14.29 -10.42
CA SER A 81 -3.87 13.45 -11.61
C SER A 81 -2.57 12.77 -11.98
N GLU A 82 -2.69 11.56 -12.48
CA GLU A 82 -1.58 10.84 -13.10
C GLU A 82 -1.22 11.48 -14.45
N LYS A 83 0.04 11.27 -14.89
CA LYS A 83 0.55 11.75 -16.18
C LYS A 83 1.52 10.73 -16.78
N SER A 84 1.91 10.93 -18.04
CA SER A 84 2.87 10.05 -18.73
C SER A 84 4.30 10.31 -18.30
N ASP A 85 4.66 11.60 -18.09
CA ASP A 85 6.02 12.04 -17.85
C ASP A 85 6.12 12.76 -16.50
N TYR A 86 7.07 12.31 -15.66
CA TYR A 86 7.30 12.83 -14.32
C TYR A 86 8.66 13.51 -14.25
N ASN A 87 8.69 14.77 -14.56
CA ASN A 87 9.91 15.61 -14.58
C ASN A 87 9.58 17.07 -14.32
N TRP A 88 10.59 17.93 -14.31
CA TRP A 88 10.42 19.37 -14.05
C TRP A 88 9.69 20.12 -15.17
N GLU A 89 9.74 19.64 -16.40
CA GLU A 89 9.06 20.28 -17.55
C GLU A 89 7.54 20.09 -17.48
N THR A 90 7.11 18.98 -16.89
CA THR A 90 5.70 18.63 -16.77
C THR A 90 5.13 18.93 -15.37
N TYR A 91 5.97 19.37 -14.41
CA TYR A 91 5.52 19.61 -13.04
C TYR A 91 4.64 20.86 -12.95
N LYS A 92 3.45 20.70 -12.36
CA LYS A 92 2.40 21.73 -12.29
C LYS A 92 2.85 23.02 -11.61
N TRP A 93 3.71 22.93 -10.61
CA TRP A 93 4.07 24.05 -9.75
C TRP A 93 5.39 24.72 -10.14
N GLY A 94 5.87 24.49 -11.35
CA GLY A 94 7.08 25.09 -11.89
C GLY A 94 8.28 24.15 -11.90
N SER A 95 9.47 24.73 -11.88
CA SER A 95 10.74 23.99 -11.92
C SER A 95 11.56 24.28 -10.66
N TYR A 96 12.67 23.58 -10.49
CA TYR A 96 13.55 23.68 -9.30
C TYR A 96 14.06 25.10 -8.98
N ASP A 97 13.92 26.07 -9.87
CA ASP A 97 14.32 27.47 -9.72
C ASP A 97 13.18 28.48 -10.00
N SER A 98 11.96 28.01 -10.16
CA SER A 98 10.83 28.84 -10.59
C SER A 98 9.48 28.40 -10.01
N PHE A 99 9.46 27.88 -8.77
CA PHE A 99 8.24 27.43 -8.13
C PHE A 99 7.21 28.55 -8.00
N THR A 100 5.98 28.20 -8.30
CA THR A 100 4.81 29.09 -8.21
C THR A 100 3.97 28.86 -6.98
N LYS A 101 4.16 27.72 -6.28
CA LYS A 101 3.48 27.34 -5.05
C LYS A 101 4.35 26.42 -4.19
N TYR A 102 4.12 26.44 -2.88
CA TYR A 102 4.91 25.68 -1.91
C TYR A 102 6.41 26.04 -2.01
N CYS A 103 6.66 27.33 -1.91
CA CYS A 103 8.00 27.92 -1.97
C CYS A 103 8.26 28.73 -0.70
N THR A 104 9.34 28.42 0.00
CA THR A 104 9.71 29.05 1.26
C THR A 104 10.94 29.97 1.11
N ASP A 105 11.75 29.75 0.07
CA ASP A 105 12.96 30.54 -0.21
C ASP A 105 12.85 31.22 -1.59
N PRO A 106 13.07 32.56 -1.67
CA PRO A 106 13.01 33.29 -2.92
C PRO A 106 14.03 32.85 -3.97
N TYR A 107 15.06 32.10 -3.59
CA TYR A 107 16.01 31.48 -4.51
C TYR A 107 15.34 30.44 -5.43
N TYR A 108 14.30 29.75 -4.93
CA TYR A 108 13.62 28.70 -5.68
C TYR A 108 12.35 29.16 -6.39
N GLY A 109 11.89 30.38 -6.15
CA GLY A 109 10.69 30.88 -6.85
C GLY A 109 9.88 31.91 -6.09
N LYS A 110 8.56 31.91 -6.33
CA LYS A 110 7.63 32.82 -5.68
C LYS A 110 7.25 32.29 -4.29
N VAL A 111 7.75 32.94 -3.26
CA VAL A 111 7.49 32.58 -1.87
C VAL A 111 5.98 32.71 -1.53
N ASP A 112 5.39 31.62 -1.06
CA ASP A 112 4.06 31.59 -0.44
C ASP A 112 4.09 31.07 1.02
N GLY A 113 5.25 30.59 1.48
CA GLY A 113 5.50 30.13 2.83
C GLY A 113 4.75 28.84 3.22
N LYS A 114 4.14 28.16 2.26
CA LYS A 114 3.40 26.93 2.53
C LYS A 114 4.32 25.72 2.57
N THR A 115 4.25 24.97 3.66
CA THR A 115 5.06 23.76 3.90
C THR A 115 4.26 22.48 3.91
N VAL A 116 2.93 22.57 3.77
CA VAL A 116 2.01 21.42 3.72
C VAL A 116 1.02 21.65 2.59
N LEU A 117 0.65 20.57 1.89
CA LEU A 117 -0.31 20.64 0.79
C LEU A 117 -1.67 21.19 1.25
N ASP A 118 -2.24 22.10 0.46
CA ASP A 118 -3.63 22.45 0.55
C ASP A 118 -4.50 21.23 0.20
N LEU A 119 -5.70 21.11 0.76
CA LEU A 119 -6.59 19.98 0.47
C LEU A 119 -6.95 19.84 -1.02
N SER A 120 -6.97 20.96 -1.76
CA SER A 120 -7.20 20.96 -3.21
C SER A 120 -6.07 20.32 -4.03
N ASP A 121 -4.89 20.19 -3.44
CA ASP A 121 -3.68 19.62 -4.06
C ASP A 121 -3.26 18.30 -3.38
N ASP A 122 -4.03 17.85 -2.40
CA ASP A 122 -3.89 16.55 -1.76
C ASP A 122 -4.67 15.49 -2.56
N VAL A 123 -3.95 14.62 -3.26
CA VAL A 123 -4.57 13.62 -4.13
C VAL A 123 -5.47 12.64 -3.37
N ALA A 124 -5.14 12.30 -2.11
CA ALA A 124 -5.97 11.41 -1.32
C ALA A 124 -7.30 12.10 -0.98
N HIS A 125 -7.27 13.37 -0.60
CA HIS A 125 -8.48 14.16 -0.34
C HIS A 125 -9.32 14.32 -1.61
N VAL A 126 -8.70 14.67 -2.72
CA VAL A 126 -9.41 14.94 -3.98
C VAL A 126 -10.04 13.67 -4.56
N ARG A 127 -9.35 12.53 -4.49
CA ARG A 127 -9.80 11.27 -5.09
C ARG A 127 -10.72 10.44 -4.20
N MET A 128 -10.52 10.50 -2.88
CA MET A 128 -11.23 9.66 -1.93
C MET A 128 -12.27 10.43 -1.11
N GLY A 129 -12.21 11.77 -1.15
CA GLY A 129 -13.08 12.64 -0.38
C GLY A 129 -12.75 12.68 1.11
N ASN A 130 -13.54 13.47 1.85
CA ASN A 130 -13.41 13.58 3.31
C ASN A 130 -13.81 12.25 3.98
N PRO A 131 -13.10 11.76 5.02
CA PRO A 131 -12.02 12.42 5.77
C PRO A 131 -10.59 12.11 5.31
N TRP A 132 -10.40 11.50 4.14
CA TRP A 132 -9.11 11.06 3.65
C TRP A 132 -8.18 12.21 3.27
N ARG A 133 -6.88 12.02 3.54
CA ARG A 133 -5.81 12.94 3.17
C ARG A 133 -4.48 12.19 3.05
N MET A 134 -3.48 12.80 2.45
CA MET A 134 -2.11 12.31 2.52
C MET A 134 -1.57 12.43 3.96
N PRO A 135 -0.77 11.46 4.43
CA PRO A 135 -0.13 11.59 5.72
C PRO A 135 0.87 12.75 5.70
N ASN A 136 0.95 13.48 6.81
CA ASN A 136 2.06 14.42 7.00
C ASN A 136 3.31 13.69 7.54
N LYS A 137 4.41 14.44 7.69
CA LYS A 137 5.68 13.89 8.19
C LYS A 137 5.50 13.21 9.56
N GLU A 138 4.84 13.87 10.48
CA GLU A 138 4.65 13.40 11.86
C GLU A 138 3.85 12.09 11.91
N GLN A 139 2.88 11.91 11.02
CA GLN A 139 2.09 10.68 10.93
C GLN A 139 2.88 9.50 10.35
N ILE A 140 3.81 9.78 9.43
CA ILE A 140 4.74 8.73 8.96
C ILE A 140 5.77 8.41 10.05
N ASP A 141 6.32 9.40 10.79
CA ASP A 141 7.18 9.18 11.96
C ASP A 141 6.48 8.26 12.96
N GLU A 142 5.24 8.59 13.29
CA GLU A 142 4.44 7.80 14.22
C GLU A 142 4.26 6.36 13.75
N LEU A 143 4.01 6.13 12.44
CA LEU A 143 3.94 4.80 11.85
C LEU A 143 5.26 4.04 12.02
N ILE A 144 6.39 4.68 11.70
CA ILE A 144 7.72 4.09 11.80
C ILE A 144 8.06 3.70 13.24
N ASP A 145 7.76 4.58 14.20
CA ASP A 145 8.14 4.42 15.60
C ASP A 145 7.25 3.44 16.37
N ASN A 146 5.99 3.25 15.95
CA ASN A 146 5.01 2.48 16.69
C ASN A 146 4.62 1.15 16.05
N CYS A 147 5.04 0.87 14.81
CA CYS A 147 4.73 -0.36 14.12
C CYS A 147 5.97 -1.20 13.84
N THR A 148 5.76 -2.50 13.73
CA THR A 148 6.75 -3.42 13.17
C THR A 148 6.52 -3.59 11.68
N ARG A 149 7.57 -3.99 10.95
CA ARG A 149 7.48 -4.27 9.52
C ARG A 149 8.08 -5.62 9.18
N THR A 150 7.51 -6.28 8.20
CA THR A 150 8.03 -7.52 7.65
C THR A 150 8.01 -7.43 6.13
N TRP A 151 9.16 -7.62 5.48
CA TRP A 151 9.21 -7.77 4.03
C TRP A 151 8.57 -9.10 3.65
N THR A 152 7.59 -9.06 2.77
CA THR A 152 6.82 -10.25 2.38
C THR A 152 6.20 -10.08 0.99
N GLN A 153 5.43 -11.06 0.57
CA GLN A 153 4.58 -10.98 -0.61
C GLN A 153 3.11 -11.13 -0.21
N GLN A 154 2.26 -10.37 -0.87
CA GLN A 154 0.81 -10.54 -0.85
C GLN A 154 0.31 -10.71 -2.27
N ASN A 155 -0.36 -11.83 -2.56
CA ASN A 155 -0.84 -12.17 -3.91
C ASN A 155 0.25 -12.04 -5.01
N GLY A 156 1.48 -12.43 -4.69
CA GLY A 156 2.62 -12.37 -5.61
C GLY A 156 3.29 -10.99 -5.71
N VAL A 157 2.78 -9.96 -5.05
CA VAL A 157 3.34 -8.62 -5.01
C VAL A 157 4.25 -8.45 -3.81
N ASN A 158 5.51 -8.06 -4.04
CA ASN A 158 6.46 -7.73 -2.98
C ASN A 158 6.06 -6.44 -2.25
N GLY A 159 6.36 -6.38 -0.96
CA GLY A 159 6.09 -5.21 -0.15
C GLY A 159 6.43 -5.40 1.32
N ILE A 160 5.97 -4.51 2.15
CA ILE A 160 6.06 -4.65 3.60
C ILE A 160 4.67 -4.80 4.24
N LEU A 161 4.56 -5.78 5.13
CA LEU A 161 3.45 -5.87 6.06
C LEU A 161 3.81 -5.04 7.29
N VAL A 162 3.04 -3.99 7.52
CA VAL A 162 3.17 -3.11 8.68
C VAL A 162 2.16 -3.56 9.73
N THR A 163 2.62 -3.84 10.95
CA THR A 163 1.78 -4.34 12.03
C THR A 163 1.85 -3.41 13.23
N GLY A 164 0.72 -2.88 13.62
CA GLY A 164 0.56 -2.02 14.79
C GLY A 164 0.54 -2.81 16.10
N LYS A 165 0.71 -2.12 17.24
CA LYS A 165 0.72 -2.72 18.58
C LYS A 165 -0.60 -3.40 18.96
N ASN A 166 -1.71 -3.00 18.37
CA ASN A 166 -3.03 -3.60 18.57
C ASN A 166 -3.28 -4.83 17.67
N GLY A 167 -2.32 -5.21 16.83
CA GLY A 167 -2.43 -6.29 15.87
C GLY A 167 -3.06 -5.88 14.53
N GLY A 168 -3.49 -4.63 14.37
CA GLY A 168 -3.93 -4.08 13.08
C GLY A 168 -2.81 -4.10 12.05
N GLN A 169 -3.14 -4.34 10.79
CA GLN A 169 -2.15 -4.51 9.74
C GLN A 169 -2.54 -3.77 8.46
N ILE A 170 -1.54 -3.24 7.76
CA ILE A 170 -1.63 -2.78 6.38
C ILE A 170 -0.48 -3.36 5.57
N PHE A 171 -0.73 -3.63 4.29
CA PHE A 171 0.32 -4.00 3.34
C PHE A 171 0.67 -2.79 2.47
N LEU A 172 1.94 -2.44 2.41
CA LEU A 172 2.47 -1.40 1.51
C LEU A 172 3.23 -2.09 0.38
N PRO A 173 2.70 -2.15 -0.84
CA PRO A 173 3.40 -2.75 -1.96
C PRO A 173 4.68 -2.00 -2.32
N ALA A 174 5.69 -2.74 -2.78
CA ALA A 174 6.92 -2.20 -3.33
C ALA A 174 6.64 -1.66 -4.75
N ALA A 175 5.91 -0.55 -4.82
CA ALA A 175 5.39 0.01 -6.07
C ALA A 175 6.45 0.77 -6.89
N GLY A 176 7.66 0.98 -6.34
CA GLY A 176 8.69 1.79 -6.98
C GLY A 176 8.33 3.27 -7.04
N CYS A 177 8.87 3.94 -8.04
CA CYS A 177 8.64 5.37 -8.34
C CYS A 177 8.72 5.64 -9.84
N ARG A 178 8.21 6.80 -10.28
CA ARG A 178 8.30 7.24 -11.67
C ARG A 178 9.21 8.45 -11.82
N TRP A 179 10.06 8.40 -12.84
CA TRP A 179 10.82 9.53 -13.33
C TRP A 179 10.87 9.49 -14.85
N ASP A 180 10.64 10.62 -15.50
CA ASP A 180 10.30 10.71 -16.92
C ASP A 180 9.12 9.75 -17.25
N ASP A 181 9.22 8.94 -18.28
CA ASP A 181 8.21 7.94 -18.66
C ASP A 181 8.42 6.57 -17.95
N GLY A 182 9.51 6.45 -17.18
CA GLY A 182 9.95 5.18 -16.59
C GLY A 182 9.30 4.86 -15.24
N LEU A 183 8.96 3.58 -15.02
CA LEU A 183 8.67 3.02 -13.72
C LEU A 183 9.93 2.31 -13.19
N ASN A 184 10.47 2.81 -12.09
CA ASN A 184 11.73 2.36 -11.53
C ASN A 184 11.50 1.62 -10.20
N PHE A 185 12.30 0.59 -9.94
CA PHE A 185 12.36 -0.15 -8.68
C PHE A 185 11.05 -0.84 -8.25
N ALA A 186 10.05 -0.96 -9.11
CA ALA A 186 8.85 -1.73 -8.83
C ALA A 186 9.20 -3.18 -8.47
N GLY A 187 8.58 -3.71 -7.42
CA GLY A 187 8.86 -5.03 -6.85
C GLY A 187 10.09 -5.10 -5.94
N SER A 188 10.90 -4.03 -5.83
CA SER A 188 12.10 -3.99 -4.99
C SER A 188 12.09 -2.90 -3.93
N SER A 189 11.40 -1.78 -4.15
CA SER A 189 11.23 -0.71 -3.15
C SER A 189 9.86 -0.03 -3.26
N GLY A 190 9.45 0.64 -2.19
CA GLY A 190 8.28 1.50 -2.15
C GLY A 190 8.66 2.92 -1.79
N CYS A 191 8.06 3.88 -2.50
CA CYS A 191 8.20 5.31 -2.30
C CYS A 191 6.80 5.91 -2.14
N TYR A 192 6.56 6.55 -0.98
CA TYR A 192 5.22 7.02 -0.61
C TYR A 192 5.27 8.46 -0.12
N TRP A 193 4.62 9.36 -0.84
CA TRP A 193 4.56 10.77 -0.46
C TRP A 193 3.99 11.03 0.93
N SER A 194 4.57 12.01 1.61
CA SER A 194 3.88 12.79 2.63
C SER A 194 3.31 14.08 2.04
N SER A 195 2.42 14.74 2.76
CA SER A 195 1.92 16.08 2.42
C SER A 195 2.87 17.22 2.82
N SER A 196 4.03 16.90 3.44
CA SER A 196 4.96 17.87 4.00
C SER A 196 6.11 18.18 3.05
N LEU A 197 6.33 19.49 2.80
CA LEU A 197 7.50 19.97 2.07
C LEU A 197 8.78 19.71 2.87
N HIS A 198 9.91 19.51 2.18
CA HIS A 198 11.20 19.42 2.84
C HIS A 198 11.60 20.81 3.44
N PRO A 199 12.16 20.87 4.68
CA PRO A 199 12.33 22.15 5.36
C PRO A 199 13.54 22.97 4.89
N TYR A 200 14.46 22.38 4.11
CA TYR A 200 15.71 23.02 3.72
C TYR A 200 15.89 23.14 2.21
N ASP A 201 15.00 22.55 1.43
CA ASP A 201 15.02 22.73 -0.01
C ASP A 201 13.59 22.58 -0.57
N ASP A 202 13.18 23.56 -1.37
CA ASP A 202 11.82 23.60 -1.91
C ASP A 202 11.63 22.68 -3.12
N PHE A 203 12.68 22.04 -3.65
CA PHE A 203 12.53 21.10 -4.76
C PHE A 203 12.23 19.67 -4.31
N SER A 204 12.28 19.40 -2.99
CA SER A 204 12.01 18.09 -2.40
C SER A 204 10.81 18.10 -1.47
N ALA A 205 10.17 16.96 -1.31
CA ALA A 205 9.19 16.72 -0.26
C ALA A 205 9.55 15.47 0.55
N TYR A 206 9.01 15.37 1.75
CA TYR A 206 9.19 14.18 2.58
C TYR A 206 8.43 12.99 1.99
N TYR A 207 9.05 11.82 2.07
CA TYR A 207 8.42 10.56 1.67
C TYR A 207 8.91 9.38 2.54
N LEU A 208 8.11 8.35 2.64
CA LEU A 208 8.48 7.07 3.22
C LEU A 208 9.15 6.23 2.12
N TYR A 209 10.37 5.80 2.38
CA TYR A 209 11.11 4.86 1.55
C TYR A 209 11.32 3.54 2.26
N PHE A 210 11.13 2.43 1.55
CA PHE A 210 11.46 1.11 2.07
C PHE A 210 11.91 0.14 0.97
N TYR A 211 12.69 -0.85 1.38
CA TYR A 211 13.08 -2.03 0.61
C TYR A 211 13.21 -3.23 1.56
N SER A 212 13.62 -4.41 1.07
CA SER A 212 13.71 -5.64 1.88
C SER A 212 14.59 -5.52 3.13
N GLY A 213 15.58 -4.62 3.13
CA GLY A 213 16.52 -4.43 4.25
C GLY A 213 16.11 -3.35 5.26
N ASN A 214 15.36 -2.36 4.85
CA ASN A 214 15.06 -1.20 5.70
C ASN A 214 13.78 -0.47 5.28
N TRP A 215 13.22 0.33 6.21
CA TRP A 215 12.35 1.46 5.92
C TRP A 215 12.85 2.68 6.66
N ARG A 216 12.68 3.83 6.08
CA ARG A 216 13.15 5.09 6.66
C ARG A 216 12.43 6.27 6.00
N TRP A 217 12.54 7.41 6.62
CA TRP A 217 12.47 8.67 5.90
C TRP A 217 13.55 8.69 4.84
N ASP A 218 13.20 9.14 3.69
CA ASP A 218 14.18 9.75 2.82
C ASP A 218 13.71 11.19 2.51
N ASN A 219 14.62 12.12 2.47
CA ASN A 219 14.31 13.54 2.46
C ASN A 219 14.73 14.23 1.17
N LEU A 220 15.01 13.48 0.12
CA LEU A 220 15.55 14.06 -1.11
C LEU A 220 14.94 13.44 -2.37
N ILE A 221 13.60 13.45 -2.46
CA ILE A 221 12.98 13.08 -3.73
C ILE A 221 12.33 14.33 -4.35
N ASN A 222 12.61 14.52 -5.63
CA ASN A 222 12.12 15.66 -6.39
C ASN A 222 10.60 15.65 -6.46
N ARG A 223 9.97 16.79 -6.16
CA ARG A 223 8.51 16.96 -6.22
C ARG A 223 7.89 16.64 -7.58
N GLY A 224 8.67 16.76 -8.66
CA GLY A 224 8.27 16.42 -10.03
C GLY A 224 8.20 14.92 -10.30
N GLY A 225 8.80 14.08 -9.44
CA GLY A 225 8.73 12.62 -9.51
C GLY A 225 7.35 12.08 -9.16
N GLY A 226 7.02 10.90 -9.65
CA GLY A 226 5.74 10.22 -9.41
C GLY A 226 5.87 9.13 -8.36
N GLU A 227 5.25 9.34 -7.19
CA GLU A 227 5.28 8.39 -6.08
C GLU A 227 3.88 7.88 -5.74
N SER A 228 3.83 6.75 -5.06
CA SER A 228 2.58 6.23 -4.49
C SER A 228 2.06 7.11 -3.35
N VAL A 229 0.76 7.00 -3.07
CA VAL A 229 0.14 7.64 -1.91
C VAL A 229 -0.67 6.61 -1.13
N ARG A 230 -0.42 6.52 0.17
CA ARG A 230 -1.26 5.79 1.12
C ARG A 230 -1.97 6.80 2.01
N ALA A 231 -3.30 6.86 1.87
CA ALA A 231 -4.13 7.82 2.60
C ALA A 231 -4.24 7.50 4.09
N VAL A 232 -4.52 8.55 4.88
CA VAL A 232 -4.85 8.46 6.30
C VAL A 232 -6.16 9.19 6.59
N CYS A 233 -6.78 8.85 7.72
CA CYS A 233 -7.91 9.59 8.29
C CYS A 233 -7.82 9.58 9.83
N PRO A 234 -8.56 10.49 10.52
CA PRO A 234 -8.67 10.50 11.99
C PRO A 234 -9.23 9.22 12.57
#